data_47d9fd9f0eaef6ccc79d840f47d589e8
#
_entry.id   47d9fd9f0eaef6ccc79d840f47d589e8
#
_cell.length_a   1.000
_cell.length_b   1.000
_cell.length_c   1.000
_cell.angle_alpha   90.00
_cell.angle_beta   90.00
_cell.angle_gamma   90.00
#
_symmetry.space_group_name_H-M   'P 1'
#
loop_
_entity.id
_entity.type
_entity.pdbx_description
1 polymer ?
#
loop_
_entity_poly.entity_id
_entity_poly.type
_entity_poly.pdbx_seq_one_letter_code
_entity_poly.pdbx_strand_id
1 'polypeptide(L)'
;MNQEYEYYNPGPEPSGNGSFSNENPKRPKKKVNKAVVGKVAGLDVLFGVVGGLTFQGVNYISGRILGTGNGSSQNSAQVQTVQTQEDSGEELQGSDITQIAANSMPFVVSIQNMSVQQVQDFFGGTREQTQTSVGSGIIVGQNNSELMIVTNNHVVEGSTTLTVTFNDETSVEASVKGTDSTKDLAVVAVPIRQIGDETKNGIKVAVLGNSDELQVGEEVIAIGNALGYGQSVTNGIVSAKDREIEMEGFDSKLIQTNAAINPGNSGGALLNIRGEVIGINTVKVNASAVEGMGYAIPISDVTDIITGLMNKETRTQVPEAQRGYIGIEGTNVDSQSSEQFGMPEGVYVSRVMENGGAEKAGITKGCIITGIEGSGINNMESLQEQLSYYRIGETVTLTVQFPAGQGEYNEKEVDVTLTEQLS
;
A
#
# COMPACT_ATOMS: atom_id res chain seq x y z
N MET A 1 -21.42 12.29 50.57
CA MET A 1 -20.29 11.59 51.21
C MET A 1 -19.04 12.06 50.46
N ASN A 2 -18.31 12.98 51.10
CA ASN A 2 -17.04 13.51 50.59
C ASN A 2 -15.94 12.54 50.94
N GLN A 3 -15.14 12.13 50.00
CA GLN A 3 -13.86 11.48 50.25
C GLN A 3 -12.76 12.46 49.88
N GLU A 4 -12.04 12.93 50.92
CA GLU A 4 -10.81 13.70 50.82
C GLU A 4 -9.66 12.77 50.38
N TYR A 5 -8.83 13.24 49.43
CA TYR A 5 -7.57 12.60 49.07
C TYR A 5 -6.43 13.25 49.87
N GLU A 6 -5.74 12.45 50.71
CA GLU A 6 -4.53 12.87 51.42
C GLU A 6 -3.33 12.88 50.46
N TYR A 7 -2.62 14.01 50.43
CA TYR A 7 -1.35 14.17 49.78
C TYR A 7 -0.20 13.57 50.57
N TYR A 8 0.52 12.61 50.04
CA TYR A 8 1.76 12.06 50.58
C TYR A 8 2.93 13.01 50.33
N ASN A 9 3.58 13.51 51.41
CA ASN A 9 4.75 14.40 51.32
C ASN A 9 5.99 13.62 51.83
N PRO A 10 7.00 13.29 50.98
CA PRO A 10 8.22 12.65 51.47
C PRO A 10 9.20 13.70 52.00
N GLY A 11 9.64 13.51 53.24
CA GLY A 11 10.64 14.34 53.93
C GLY A 11 12.07 14.13 53.38
N PRO A 12 13.04 14.98 53.80
CA PRO A 12 14.35 15.09 53.16
C PRO A 12 15.32 13.93 53.52
N GLU A 13 16.07 13.47 52.51
CA GLU A 13 17.14 12.49 52.68
C GLU A 13 18.40 13.07 53.34
N PRO A 14 19.16 12.25 54.10
CA PRO A 14 20.41 12.67 54.69
C PRO A 14 21.60 12.58 53.74
N SER A 15 22.40 13.64 53.66
CA SER A 15 23.65 13.75 52.92
C SER A 15 24.75 12.84 53.49
N GLY A 16 25.22 11.89 52.66
CA GLY A 16 26.39 11.05 52.95
C GLY A 16 27.48 11.26 51.91
N ASN A 17 28.57 11.92 52.28
CA ASN A 17 29.80 12.11 51.53
C ASN A 17 30.57 10.80 51.49
N GLY A 18 30.78 10.19 50.32
CA GLY A 18 31.63 9.04 50.13
C GLY A 18 32.35 9.11 48.76
N SER A 19 33.61 9.54 48.77
CA SER A 19 34.49 9.56 47.63
C SER A 19 34.93 8.14 47.24
N PHE A 20 34.55 7.64 46.06
CA PHE A 20 35.13 6.44 45.48
C PHE A 20 36.09 6.82 44.37
N SER A 21 37.41 6.47 44.55
CA SER A 21 38.46 6.55 43.55
C SER A 21 38.27 5.41 42.56
N ASN A 22 38.12 5.73 41.28
CA ASN A 22 37.99 4.79 40.16
C ASN A 22 39.39 4.55 39.55
N GLU A 23 40.10 3.51 39.96
CA GLU A 23 41.28 3.02 39.24
C GLU A 23 40.86 1.96 38.23
N ASN A 24 40.97 2.29 36.94
CA ASN A 24 40.72 1.40 35.82
C ASN A 24 42.00 0.59 35.52
N PRO A 25 42.00 -0.77 35.52
CA PRO A 25 43.14 -1.57 35.17
C PRO A 25 43.41 -1.52 33.66
N LYS A 26 44.61 -1.09 33.28
CA LYS A 26 45.12 -1.05 31.88
C LYS A 26 45.24 -2.47 31.32
N ARG A 27 44.46 -2.78 30.25
CA ARG A 27 44.64 -4.02 29.48
C ARG A 27 45.95 -4.02 28.67
N PRO A 28 46.70 -5.14 28.56
CA PRO A 28 47.91 -5.21 27.81
C PRO A 28 47.65 -5.16 26.31
N LYS A 29 48.35 -4.27 25.59
CA LYS A 29 48.31 -4.16 24.12
C LYS A 29 48.99 -5.37 23.48
N LYS A 30 48.24 -6.24 22.78
CA LYS A 30 48.79 -7.31 21.92
C LYS A 30 49.51 -6.66 20.73
N LYS A 31 50.78 -6.97 20.51
CA LYS A 31 51.53 -6.56 19.31
C LYS A 31 51.02 -7.37 18.11
N VAL A 32 50.37 -6.69 17.16
CA VAL A 32 49.95 -7.30 15.89
C VAL A 32 51.17 -7.44 14.97
N ASN A 33 51.37 -8.64 14.45
CA ASN A 33 52.54 -8.96 13.60
C ASN A 33 52.25 -8.42 12.17
N LYS A 34 52.92 -7.32 11.78
CA LYS A 34 52.70 -6.61 10.52
C LYS A 34 52.88 -7.48 9.26
N ALA A 35 53.63 -8.60 9.35
CA ALA A 35 53.80 -9.52 8.23
C ALA A 35 52.57 -10.38 7.92
N VAL A 36 51.69 -10.61 8.92
CA VAL A 36 50.44 -11.36 8.72
C VAL A 36 49.36 -10.47 8.10
N VAL A 37 49.27 -9.19 8.52
CA VAL A 37 48.34 -8.21 7.98
C VAL A 37 48.56 -7.96 6.49
N GLY A 38 49.84 -7.88 6.04
CA GLY A 38 50.17 -7.69 4.62
C GLY A 38 49.79 -8.88 3.72
N LYS A 39 49.81 -10.12 4.26
CA LYS A 39 49.40 -11.32 3.49
C LYS A 39 47.89 -11.45 3.37
N VAL A 40 47.11 -11.09 4.39
CA VAL A 40 45.65 -11.10 4.36
C VAL A 40 45.12 -10.03 3.40
N ALA A 41 45.61 -8.80 3.51
CA ALA A 41 45.24 -7.72 2.61
C ALA A 41 45.57 -8.00 1.13
N GLY A 42 46.64 -8.72 0.83
CA GLY A 42 47.02 -9.13 -0.54
C GLY A 42 46.08 -10.19 -1.12
N LEU A 43 45.55 -11.10 -0.27
CA LEU A 43 44.59 -12.12 -0.70
C LEU A 43 43.20 -11.52 -0.98
N ASP A 44 42.74 -10.56 -0.17
CA ASP A 44 41.44 -9.91 -0.34
C ASP A 44 41.37 -9.10 -1.63
N VAL A 45 42.47 -8.41 -1.99
CA VAL A 45 42.53 -7.68 -3.28
C VAL A 45 42.51 -8.63 -4.48
N LEU A 46 43.17 -9.79 -4.37
CA LEU A 46 43.18 -10.80 -5.44
C LEU A 46 41.77 -11.42 -5.64
N PHE A 47 41.07 -11.71 -4.54
CA PHE A 47 39.71 -12.23 -4.58
C PHE A 47 38.70 -11.19 -5.17
N GLY A 48 38.84 -9.93 -4.81
CA GLY A 48 38.01 -8.85 -5.35
C GLY A 48 38.15 -8.66 -6.86
N VAL A 49 39.40 -8.73 -7.37
CA VAL A 49 39.68 -8.59 -8.81
C VAL A 49 39.19 -9.81 -9.60
N VAL A 50 39.38 -11.02 -9.10
CA VAL A 50 38.93 -12.25 -9.76
C VAL A 50 37.40 -12.35 -9.72
N GLY A 51 36.75 -12.01 -8.59
CA GLY A 51 35.29 -11.97 -8.46
C GLY A 51 34.65 -10.93 -9.39
N GLY A 52 35.23 -9.73 -9.47
CA GLY A 52 34.75 -8.66 -10.35
C GLY A 52 34.87 -9.01 -11.84
N LEU A 53 35.92 -9.64 -12.27
CA LEU A 53 36.12 -10.06 -13.66
C LEU A 53 35.19 -11.23 -14.07
N THR A 54 34.90 -12.17 -13.17
CA THR A 54 33.96 -13.26 -13.42
C THR A 54 32.54 -12.74 -13.49
N PHE A 55 32.12 -11.81 -12.62
CA PHE A 55 30.78 -11.20 -12.65
C PHE A 55 30.54 -10.37 -13.92
N GLN A 56 31.53 -9.58 -14.35
CA GLN A 56 31.47 -8.84 -15.62
C GLN A 56 31.42 -9.78 -16.83
N GLY A 57 32.17 -10.89 -16.80
CA GLY A 57 32.16 -11.89 -17.87
C GLY A 57 30.81 -12.60 -18.04
N VAL A 58 30.16 -12.96 -16.93
CA VAL A 58 28.82 -13.60 -16.95
C VAL A 58 27.77 -12.64 -17.49
N ASN A 59 27.75 -11.37 -17.08
CA ASN A 59 26.82 -10.37 -17.59
C ASN A 59 27.04 -10.05 -19.08
N TYR A 60 28.29 -10.04 -19.55
CA TYR A 60 28.60 -9.81 -20.97
C TYR A 60 28.17 -10.98 -21.86
N ILE A 61 28.31 -12.22 -21.37
CA ILE A 61 27.95 -13.43 -22.13
C ILE A 61 26.43 -13.65 -22.11
N SER A 62 25.73 -13.43 -20.96
CA SER A 62 24.27 -13.55 -20.89
C SER A 62 23.55 -12.52 -21.76
N GLY A 63 24.05 -11.29 -21.83
CA GLY A 63 23.50 -10.25 -22.70
C GLY A 63 23.63 -10.54 -24.20
N ARG A 64 24.59 -11.40 -24.61
CA ARG A 64 24.83 -11.75 -26.01
C ARG A 64 24.16 -13.03 -26.47
N ILE A 65 23.83 -13.95 -25.57
CA ILE A 65 23.18 -15.25 -25.89
C ILE A 65 21.65 -15.17 -25.80
N LEU A 66 21.09 -14.26 -24.98
CA LEU A 66 19.63 -14.06 -24.83
C LEU A 66 19.04 -12.89 -25.64
N GLY A 67 19.87 -12.19 -26.42
CA GLY A 67 19.49 -10.99 -27.16
C GLY A 67 19.18 -11.19 -28.63
N THR A 68 18.34 -12.16 -29.01
CA THR A 68 17.69 -12.20 -30.35
C THR A 68 16.23 -12.57 -30.21
N GLY A 69 15.44 -11.62 -29.78
CA GLY A 69 13.99 -11.64 -29.85
C GLY A 69 13.51 -10.21 -30.04
N ASN A 70 13.12 -9.87 -31.26
CA ASN A 70 12.46 -8.62 -31.61
C ASN A 70 11.08 -8.63 -30.96
N GLY A 71 11.00 -8.18 -29.71
CA GLY A 71 9.78 -8.00 -28.93
C GLY A 71 9.66 -6.53 -28.56
N SER A 72 8.57 -5.91 -28.94
CA SER A 72 8.18 -4.57 -28.52
C SER A 72 8.47 -4.38 -27.03
N SER A 73 9.30 -3.39 -26.70
CA SER A 73 9.57 -2.99 -25.31
C SER A 73 8.26 -2.47 -24.70
N GLN A 74 7.53 -3.35 -24.03
CA GLN A 74 6.54 -2.91 -23.06
C GLN A 74 7.34 -2.26 -21.92
N ASN A 75 7.21 -0.95 -21.77
CA ASN A 75 7.74 -0.19 -20.65
C ASN A 75 6.96 -0.58 -19.39
N SER A 76 7.35 -1.67 -18.76
CA SER A 76 6.83 -2.05 -17.46
C SER A 76 7.31 -1.04 -16.41
N ALA A 77 6.38 -0.48 -15.65
CA ALA A 77 6.73 0.32 -14.49
C ALA A 77 7.26 -0.61 -13.38
N GLN A 78 8.32 -0.19 -12.73
CA GLN A 78 8.88 -0.89 -11.57
C GLN A 78 8.91 0.03 -10.38
N VAL A 79 8.59 -0.51 -9.21
CA VAL A 79 8.72 0.18 -7.94
C VAL A 79 10.21 0.29 -7.58
N GLN A 80 10.63 1.44 -7.08
CA GLN A 80 11.97 1.61 -6.53
C GLN A 80 12.01 1.00 -5.13
N THR A 81 12.72 -0.12 -4.98
CA THR A 81 12.96 -0.76 -3.68
C THR A 81 14.42 -0.59 -3.27
N VAL A 82 14.66 -0.56 -1.97
CA VAL A 82 16.03 -0.62 -1.43
C VAL A 82 16.62 -1.98 -1.76
N GLN A 83 17.67 -2.01 -2.59
CA GLN A 83 18.52 -3.18 -2.65
C GLN A 83 19.40 -3.16 -1.41
N THR A 84 19.36 -4.24 -0.63
CA THR A 84 20.19 -4.41 0.56
C THR A 84 21.66 -4.25 0.17
N GLN A 85 22.21 -3.03 0.30
CA GLN A 85 23.66 -2.82 0.35
C GLN A 85 24.06 -3.12 1.78
N GLU A 86 25.01 -4.05 1.96
CA GLU A 86 25.66 -4.25 3.24
C GLU A 86 26.23 -2.93 3.73
N ASP A 87 25.75 -2.52 4.89
CA ASP A 87 26.00 -1.26 5.56
C ASP A 87 27.50 -1.05 5.77
N SER A 88 28.09 -0.13 5.05
CA SER A 88 29.38 0.46 5.44
C SER A 88 29.08 1.47 6.55
N GLY A 89 29.20 1.01 7.81
CA GLY A 89 28.87 1.72 9.03
C GLY A 89 29.41 3.15 9.13
N GLU A 90 28.75 4.09 8.48
CA GLU A 90 28.70 5.48 8.87
C GLU A 90 27.53 5.61 9.86
N GLU A 91 27.86 5.90 11.13
CA GLU A 91 26.87 6.35 12.11
C GLU A 91 26.09 7.51 11.50
N LEU A 92 24.85 7.24 11.06
CA LEU A 92 23.88 8.28 10.71
C LEU A 92 23.63 9.07 12.00
N GLN A 93 24.28 10.23 12.14
CA GLN A 93 23.87 11.25 13.09
C GLN A 93 22.39 11.52 12.79
N GLY A 94 21.53 11.38 13.80
CA GLY A 94 20.08 11.41 13.71
C GLY A 94 19.61 12.46 12.70
N SER A 95 19.05 11.98 11.59
CA SER A 95 18.60 12.87 10.52
C SER A 95 17.46 13.69 11.09
N ASP A 96 17.59 15.01 11.04
CA ASP A 96 16.59 15.95 11.49
C ASP A 96 15.27 15.66 10.78
N ILE A 97 14.20 15.36 11.53
CA ILE A 97 12.84 15.10 11.00
C ILE A 97 12.46 16.18 9.97
N THR A 98 12.86 17.41 10.19
CA THR A 98 12.65 18.52 9.26
C THR A 98 13.24 18.24 7.88
N GLN A 99 14.45 17.68 7.84
CA GLN A 99 15.13 17.36 6.57
C GLN A 99 14.47 16.17 5.88
N ILE A 100 14.08 15.14 6.64
CA ILE A 100 13.35 13.98 6.10
C ILE A 100 12.02 14.45 5.52
N ALA A 101 11.26 15.25 6.25
CA ALA A 101 9.99 15.80 5.78
C ALA A 101 10.17 16.60 4.49
N ALA A 102 11.12 17.56 4.45
CA ALA A 102 11.39 18.37 3.26
C ALA A 102 11.78 17.53 2.03
N ASN A 103 12.50 16.43 2.24
CA ASN A 103 12.89 15.52 1.16
C ASN A 103 11.76 14.61 0.69
N SER A 104 10.78 14.33 1.56
CA SER A 104 9.71 13.36 1.34
C SER A 104 8.40 14.00 0.86
N MET A 105 8.11 15.24 1.25
CA MET A 105 6.94 15.97 0.78
C MET A 105 6.76 15.97 -0.75
N PRO A 106 7.82 16.05 -1.59
CA PRO A 106 7.68 16.02 -3.04
C PRO A 106 7.15 14.71 -3.65
N PHE A 107 7.10 13.62 -2.91
CA PHE A 107 6.48 12.38 -3.38
C PHE A 107 5.14 12.07 -2.70
N VAL A 108 4.65 12.94 -1.82
CA VAL A 108 3.31 12.81 -1.22
C VAL A 108 2.38 13.80 -1.90
N VAL A 109 1.19 13.34 -2.29
CA VAL A 109 0.18 14.14 -2.96
C VAL A 109 -1.13 14.14 -2.19
N SER A 110 -1.98 15.13 -2.45
CA SER A 110 -3.39 15.10 -2.06
C SER A 110 -4.22 14.44 -3.14
N ILE A 111 -5.20 13.63 -2.75
CA ILE A 111 -6.19 13.04 -3.66
C ILE A 111 -7.56 13.52 -3.22
N GLN A 112 -8.27 14.18 -4.13
CA GLN A 112 -9.65 14.58 -3.95
C GLN A 112 -10.53 13.67 -4.80
N ASN A 113 -11.45 12.98 -4.15
CA ASN A 113 -12.47 12.15 -4.79
C ASN A 113 -13.80 12.88 -4.77
N MET A 114 -14.39 13.02 -5.94
CA MET A 114 -15.76 13.50 -6.11
C MET A 114 -16.62 12.35 -6.60
N SER A 115 -17.63 11.99 -5.81
CA SER A 115 -18.62 10.97 -6.14
C SER A 115 -20.02 11.58 -6.25
N VAL A 116 -20.87 11.01 -7.10
CA VAL A 116 -22.27 11.40 -7.25
C VAL A 116 -23.14 10.23 -6.79
N GLN A 117 -23.85 10.43 -5.69
CA GLN A 117 -24.75 9.43 -5.14
C GLN A 117 -26.20 9.83 -5.41
N GLN A 118 -27.01 8.85 -5.82
CA GLN A 118 -28.46 9.03 -5.95
C GLN A 118 -29.12 8.75 -4.60
N VAL A 119 -29.65 9.78 -3.96
CA VAL A 119 -30.36 9.67 -2.68
C VAL A 119 -31.83 9.77 -2.93
N GLN A 120 -32.62 8.79 -2.45
CA GLN A 120 -34.11 8.90 -2.48
C GLN A 120 -34.55 9.88 -1.41
N ASP A 121 -35.34 10.87 -1.82
CA ASP A 121 -35.95 11.78 -0.87
C ASP A 121 -37.21 11.15 -0.22
N PHE A 122 -37.68 11.75 0.86
CA PHE A 122 -38.83 11.26 1.64
C PHE A 122 -40.14 11.16 0.83
N PHE A 123 -40.21 11.80 -0.33
CA PHE A 123 -41.41 11.81 -1.23
C PHE A 123 -41.23 10.85 -2.43
N GLY A 124 -40.19 10.00 -2.43
CA GLY A 124 -39.95 9.01 -3.50
C GLY A 124 -39.30 9.60 -4.75
N GLY A 125 -38.81 10.83 -4.69
CA GLY A 125 -37.97 11.44 -5.74
C GLY A 125 -36.49 11.00 -5.59
N THR A 126 -35.80 10.84 -6.72
CA THR A 126 -34.38 10.60 -6.72
C THR A 126 -33.66 11.95 -6.85
N ARG A 127 -32.69 12.20 -5.97
CA ARG A 127 -31.86 13.42 -5.97
C ARG A 127 -30.39 13.03 -6.08
N GLU A 128 -29.67 13.65 -6.99
CA GLU A 128 -28.21 13.51 -7.04
C GLU A 128 -27.58 14.38 -5.95
N GLN A 129 -26.70 13.77 -5.15
CA GLN A 129 -25.90 14.44 -4.14
C GLN A 129 -24.43 14.21 -4.46
N THR A 130 -23.71 15.30 -4.68
CA THR A 130 -22.25 15.25 -4.82
C THR A 130 -21.60 15.17 -3.44
N GLN A 131 -20.76 14.18 -3.24
CA GLN A 131 -19.95 14.02 -2.05
C GLN A 131 -18.48 14.19 -2.44
N THR A 132 -17.72 14.92 -1.63
CA THR A 132 -16.29 15.11 -1.81
C THR A 132 -15.56 14.54 -0.60
N SER A 133 -14.59 13.68 -0.84
CA SER A 133 -13.66 13.19 0.17
C SER A 133 -12.22 13.53 -0.21
N VAL A 134 -11.35 13.61 0.78
CA VAL A 134 -9.92 13.93 0.60
C VAL A 134 -9.08 12.89 1.32
N GLY A 135 -8.04 12.44 0.64
CA GLY A 135 -7.00 11.58 1.16
C GLY A 135 -5.62 11.98 0.63
N SER A 136 -4.68 11.11 0.81
CA SER A 136 -3.30 11.27 0.36
C SER A 136 -2.89 10.16 -0.59
N GLY A 137 -1.76 10.34 -1.28
CA GLY A 137 -1.13 9.32 -2.10
C GLY A 137 0.37 9.46 -2.10
N ILE A 138 1.06 8.41 -2.50
CA ILE A 138 2.52 8.31 -2.56
C ILE A 138 2.91 8.06 -4.02
N ILE A 139 3.75 8.88 -4.60
CA ILE A 139 4.29 8.68 -5.95
C ILE A 139 5.30 7.54 -5.89
N VAL A 140 4.97 6.40 -6.50
CA VAL A 140 5.77 5.17 -6.44
C VAL A 140 6.46 4.81 -7.74
N GLY A 141 6.13 5.50 -8.84
CA GLY A 141 6.78 5.25 -10.12
C GLY A 141 6.24 6.10 -11.25
N GLN A 142 6.87 5.96 -12.39
CA GLN A 142 6.42 6.58 -13.65
C GLN A 142 6.85 5.72 -14.84
N ASN A 143 6.10 5.83 -15.93
CA ASN A 143 6.51 5.35 -17.24
C ASN A 143 6.51 6.52 -18.23
N ASN A 144 6.57 6.26 -19.54
CA ASN A 144 6.62 7.33 -20.55
C ASN A 144 5.31 8.13 -20.68
N SER A 145 4.19 7.64 -20.15
CA SER A 145 2.85 8.21 -20.31
C SER A 145 2.19 8.63 -19.01
N GLU A 146 2.51 7.96 -17.92
CA GLU A 146 1.80 8.09 -16.65
C GLU A 146 2.74 8.16 -15.45
N LEU A 147 2.39 9.03 -14.50
CA LEU A 147 2.89 9.03 -13.13
C LEU A 147 1.96 8.16 -12.29
N MET A 148 2.51 7.24 -11.48
CA MET A 148 1.74 6.29 -10.70
C MET A 148 1.85 6.60 -9.22
N ILE A 149 0.69 6.60 -8.57
CA ILE A 149 0.50 7.01 -7.19
C ILE A 149 -0.25 5.89 -6.48
N VAL A 150 0.32 5.36 -5.40
CA VAL A 150 -0.39 4.43 -4.51
C VAL A 150 -1.17 5.20 -3.45
N THR A 151 -2.35 4.69 -3.11
CA THR A 151 -3.23 5.21 -2.06
C THR A 151 -4.09 4.09 -1.49
N ASN A 152 -4.98 4.39 -0.55
CA ASN A 152 -5.98 3.43 -0.10
C ASN A 152 -7.15 3.32 -1.09
N ASN A 153 -7.78 2.12 -1.16
CA ASN A 153 -8.96 1.91 -1.98
C ASN A 153 -10.12 2.82 -1.56
N HIS A 154 -10.41 2.91 -0.26
CA HIS A 154 -11.50 3.77 0.25
C HIS A 154 -11.34 5.27 -0.08
N VAL A 155 -10.12 5.72 -0.44
CA VAL A 155 -9.88 7.11 -0.88
C VAL A 155 -10.43 7.35 -2.28
N VAL A 156 -10.39 6.35 -3.16
CA VAL A 156 -10.78 6.47 -4.58
C VAL A 156 -12.11 5.78 -4.91
N GLU A 157 -12.65 4.99 -4.00
CA GLU A 157 -13.88 4.22 -4.16
C GLU A 157 -15.06 5.09 -4.59
N GLY A 158 -15.85 4.61 -5.55
CA GLY A 158 -17.03 5.30 -6.06
C GLY A 158 -16.75 6.63 -6.78
N SER A 159 -15.49 6.89 -7.17
CA SER A 159 -15.10 8.16 -7.79
C SER A 159 -15.75 8.36 -9.15
N THR A 160 -16.38 9.52 -9.33
CA THR A 160 -16.78 10.05 -10.66
C THR A 160 -15.65 10.89 -11.25
N THR A 161 -14.93 11.61 -10.39
CA THR A 161 -13.78 12.43 -10.78
C THR A 161 -12.73 12.36 -9.68
N LEU A 162 -11.49 12.07 -10.06
CA LEU A 162 -10.32 12.13 -9.19
C LEU A 162 -9.43 13.29 -9.58
N THR A 163 -8.99 14.05 -8.58
CA THR A 163 -8.02 15.14 -8.75
C THR A 163 -6.83 14.90 -7.83
N VAL A 164 -5.64 14.92 -8.41
CA VAL A 164 -4.37 14.86 -7.67
C VAL A 164 -3.80 16.26 -7.58
N THR A 165 -3.45 16.69 -6.38
CA THR A 165 -2.79 17.97 -6.12
C THR A 165 -1.38 17.71 -5.59
N PHE A 166 -0.39 18.26 -6.29
CA PHE A 166 1.03 18.14 -5.97
C PHE A 166 1.46 19.14 -4.87
N ASN A 167 2.70 19.00 -4.41
CA ASN A 167 3.26 19.84 -3.35
C ASN A 167 3.36 21.33 -3.73
N ASP A 168 3.38 21.66 -5.01
CA ASP A 168 3.35 23.04 -5.54
C ASP A 168 1.93 23.58 -5.76
N GLU A 169 0.91 22.91 -5.19
CA GLU A 169 -0.52 23.23 -5.32
C GLU A 169 -1.10 23.05 -6.74
N THR A 170 -0.31 22.52 -7.69
CA THR A 170 -0.81 22.19 -9.02
C THR A 170 -1.75 20.98 -8.95
N SER A 171 -2.94 21.13 -9.51
CA SER A 171 -3.97 20.08 -9.52
C SER A 171 -4.17 19.53 -10.93
N VAL A 172 -4.28 18.21 -11.07
CA VAL A 172 -4.47 17.49 -12.34
C VAL A 172 -5.51 16.40 -12.16
N GLU A 173 -6.28 16.15 -13.21
CA GLU A 173 -7.22 15.02 -13.25
C GLU A 173 -6.43 13.70 -13.33
N ALA A 174 -6.94 12.70 -12.62
CA ALA A 174 -6.33 11.38 -12.51
C ALA A 174 -7.36 10.29 -12.77
N SER A 175 -6.89 9.08 -13.03
CA SER A 175 -7.73 7.90 -13.24
C SER A 175 -7.30 6.76 -12.32
N VAL A 176 -8.25 5.95 -11.86
CA VAL A 176 -7.93 4.71 -11.17
C VAL A 176 -7.31 3.74 -12.17
N LYS A 177 -6.11 3.25 -11.86
CA LYS A 177 -5.40 2.25 -12.68
C LYS A 177 -5.76 0.83 -12.27
N GLY A 178 -6.04 0.64 -11.00
CA GLY A 178 -6.51 -0.60 -10.42
C GLY A 178 -6.61 -0.49 -8.91
N THR A 179 -7.40 -1.37 -8.32
CA THR A 179 -7.62 -1.44 -6.88
C THR A 179 -7.48 -2.87 -6.38
N ASP A 180 -7.24 -3.02 -5.09
CA ASP A 180 -7.39 -4.26 -4.32
C ASP A 180 -8.14 -3.92 -3.04
N SER A 181 -9.42 -4.29 -2.97
CA SER A 181 -10.29 -3.93 -1.85
C SER A 181 -9.98 -4.76 -0.58
N THR A 182 -9.39 -5.95 -0.72
CA THR A 182 -9.05 -6.81 0.41
C THR A 182 -7.86 -6.26 1.21
N LYS A 183 -6.96 -5.54 0.53
CA LYS A 183 -5.79 -4.89 1.14
C LYS A 183 -5.96 -3.37 1.28
N ASP A 184 -7.15 -2.85 0.95
CA ASP A 184 -7.45 -1.41 0.94
C ASP A 184 -6.44 -0.58 0.14
N LEU A 185 -6.09 -1.05 -1.06
CA LEU A 185 -5.10 -0.43 -1.94
C LEU A 185 -5.70 0.02 -3.26
N ALA A 186 -5.16 1.11 -3.79
CA ALA A 186 -5.40 1.58 -5.14
C ALA A 186 -4.11 2.14 -5.76
N VAL A 187 -3.97 2.02 -7.07
CA VAL A 187 -3.02 2.80 -7.85
C VAL A 187 -3.78 3.75 -8.75
N VAL A 188 -3.39 5.01 -8.68
CA VAL A 188 -3.92 6.12 -9.47
C VAL A 188 -2.88 6.53 -10.50
N ALA A 189 -3.32 6.76 -11.73
CA ALA A 189 -2.48 7.22 -12.83
C ALA A 189 -2.79 8.68 -13.19
N VAL A 190 -1.73 9.50 -13.28
CA VAL A 190 -1.79 10.87 -13.79
C VAL A 190 -1.06 10.94 -15.12
N PRO A 191 -1.71 11.37 -16.22
CA PRO A 191 -1.05 11.51 -17.51
C PRO A 191 0.08 12.55 -17.45
N ILE A 192 1.33 12.14 -17.73
CA ILE A 192 2.52 13.03 -17.65
C ILE A 192 2.36 14.28 -18.51
N ARG A 193 1.67 14.18 -19.65
CA ARG A 193 1.40 15.32 -20.55
C ARG A 193 0.58 16.44 -19.92
N GLN A 194 -0.18 16.14 -18.86
CA GLN A 194 -1.03 17.11 -18.16
C GLN A 194 -0.26 17.83 -17.03
N ILE A 195 0.90 17.30 -16.63
CA ILE A 195 1.74 17.88 -15.58
C ILE A 195 2.65 18.94 -16.22
N GLY A 196 2.67 20.15 -15.67
CA GLY A 196 3.56 21.22 -16.11
C GLY A 196 5.04 20.91 -15.85
N ASP A 197 5.96 21.50 -16.61
CA ASP A 197 7.39 21.19 -16.47
C ASP A 197 7.96 21.61 -15.12
N GLU A 198 7.46 22.67 -14.51
CA GLU A 198 7.86 23.12 -13.18
C GLU A 198 7.51 22.09 -12.12
N THR A 199 6.26 21.60 -12.13
CA THR A 199 5.77 20.52 -11.26
C THR A 199 6.56 19.24 -11.47
N LYS A 200 6.80 18.82 -12.75
CA LYS A 200 7.60 17.63 -13.07
C LYS A 200 8.99 17.67 -12.45
N ASN A 201 9.65 18.84 -12.49
CA ASN A 201 10.98 19.01 -11.92
C ASN A 201 10.98 18.96 -10.39
N GLY A 202 9.85 19.27 -9.75
CA GLY A 202 9.66 19.21 -8.31
C GLY A 202 9.27 17.83 -7.77
N ILE A 203 8.73 16.95 -8.62
CA ILE A 203 8.28 15.61 -8.22
C ILE A 203 9.48 14.70 -7.91
N LYS A 204 9.32 13.89 -6.87
CA LYS A 204 10.20 12.75 -6.57
C LYS A 204 9.40 11.46 -6.59
N VAL A 205 10.07 10.34 -6.79
CA VAL A 205 9.52 8.99 -6.62
C VAL A 205 9.99 8.49 -5.26
N ALA A 206 9.06 7.95 -4.46
CA ALA A 206 9.37 7.40 -3.16
C ALA A 206 10.26 6.15 -3.27
N VAL A 207 11.12 5.97 -2.28
CA VAL A 207 11.87 4.73 -2.09
C VAL A 207 11.09 3.87 -1.09
N LEU A 208 10.73 2.65 -1.48
CA LEU A 208 10.08 1.71 -0.59
C LEU A 208 11.12 0.99 0.26
N GLY A 209 10.94 1.05 1.57
CA GLY A 209 11.78 0.37 2.55
C GLY A 209 11.35 -1.07 2.78
N ASN A 210 11.84 -1.66 3.87
CA ASN A 210 11.50 -3.01 4.31
C ASN A 210 10.76 -2.95 5.66
N SER A 211 9.45 -3.22 5.67
CA SER A 211 8.64 -3.22 6.90
C SER A 211 8.83 -4.47 7.75
N ASP A 212 9.38 -5.56 7.19
CA ASP A 212 9.61 -6.81 7.94
C ASP A 212 10.71 -6.63 8.99
N GLU A 213 11.69 -5.77 8.70
CA GLU A 213 12.83 -5.49 9.57
C GLU A 213 12.51 -4.52 10.72
N LEU A 214 11.35 -3.85 10.70
CA LEU A 214 10.95 -2.88 11.73
C LEU A 214 10.96 -3.49 13.12
N GLN A 215 11.35 -2.68 14.10
CA GLN A 215 11.32 -3.03 15.52
C GLN A 215 10.40 -2.07 16.28
N VAL A 216 9.72 -2.61 17.30
CA VAL A 216 8.92 -1.79 18.22
C VAL A 216 9.84 -0.78 18.92
N GLY A 217 9.44 0.49 18.90
CA GLY A 217 10.22 1.60 19.45
C GLY A 217 11.01 2.39 18.42
N GLU A 218 11.15 1.92 17.16
CA GLU A 218 11.77 2.70 16.09
C GLU A 218 10.96 3.95 15.78
N GLU A 219 11.66 5.06 15.53
CA GLU A 219 11.06 6.33 15.18
C GLU A 219 10.48 6.30 13.76
N VAL A 220 9.27 6.85 13.62
CA VAL A 220 8.54 6.93 12.35
C VAL A 220 7.97 8.33 12.12
N ILE A 221 7.81 8.69 10.85
CA ILE A 221 7.28 9.96 10.41
C ILE A 221 6.10 9.68 9.48
N ALA A 222 4.93 10.21 9.81
CA ALA A 222 3.75 10.11 8.95
C ALA A 222 3.56 11.43 8.20
N ILE A 223 3.39 11.34 6.88
CA ILE A 223 3.12 12.48 5.99
C ILE A 223 1.83 12.21 5.21
N GLY A 224 0.98 13.24 5.16
CA GLY A 224 -0.24 13.22 4.38
C GLY A 224 -0.87 14.60 4.34
N ASN A 225 -2.00 14.75 3.64
CA ASN A 225 -2.74 16.00 3.54
C ASN A 225 -3.98 15.96 4.45
N ALA A 226 -3.76 16.15 5.76
CA ALA A 226 -4.83 16.10 6.74
C ALA A 226 -5.89 17.16 6.44
N LEU A 227 -7.15 16.71 6.28
CA LEU A 227 -8.33 17.56 6.05
C LEU A 227 -8.27 18.47 4.79
N GLY A 228 -7.34 18.24 3.87
CA GLY A 228 -7.22 19.05 2.65
C GLY A 228 -6.65 20.45 2.85
N TYR A 229 -6.07 20.74 4.03
CA TYR A 229 -5.47 22.05 4.33
C TYR A 229 -3.97 22.16 3.98
N GLY A 230 -3.47 21.23 3.18
CA GLY A 230 -2.05 21.13 2.84
C GLY A 230 -1.37 19.96 3.56
N GLN A 231 -0.16 19.66 3.14
CA GLN A 231 0.60 18.54 3.70
C GLN A 231 0.90 18.78 5.19
N SER A 232 0.73 17.74 5.99
CA SER A 232 1.05 17.71 7.41
C SER A 232 2.02 16.59 7.72
N VAL A 233 2.89 16.82 8.69
CA VAL A 233 3.90 15.89 9.18
C VAL A 233 3.66 15.64 10.64
N THR A 234 3.56 14.38 11.03
CA THR A 234 3.53 13.94 12.42
C THR A 234 4.61 12.90 12.66
N ASN A 235 5.14 12.80 13.86
CA ASN A 235 6.12 11.79 14.22
C ASN A 235 5.68 10.98 15.43
N GLY A 236 6.27 9.81 15.56
CA GLY A 236 6.01 8.88 16.64
C GLY A 236 6.97 7.71 16.58
N ILE A 237 6.54 6.58 17.12
CA ILE A 237 7.29 5.32 17.09
C ILE A 237 6.41 4.18 16.58
N VAL A 238 7.01 3.09 16.15
CA VAL A 238 6.35 1.81 15.98
C VAL A 238 5.90 1.32 17.34
N SER A 239 4.59 1.32 17.62
CA SER A 239 4.02 0.89 18.89
C SER A 239 3.80 -0.62 18.96
N ALA A 240 3.45 -1.24 17.82
CA ALA A 240 3.33 -2.69 17.65
C ALA A 240 3.45 -3.06 16.16
N LYS A 241 3.73 -4.34 15.90
CA LYS A 241 3.71 -4.97 14.56
C LYS A 241 2.63 -6.04 14.53
N ASP A 242 2.28 -6.47 13.34
CA ASP A 242 1.41 -7.62 13.10
C ASP A 242 0.06 -7.53 13.83
N ARG A 243 -0.52 -6.30 13.94
CA ARG A 243 -1.82 -6.10 14.55
C ARG A 243 -2.91 -6.59 13.62
N GLU A 244 -3.50 -7.72 13.96
CA GLU A 244 -4.75 -8.19 13.36
C GLU A 244 -5.89 -7.36 13.96
N ILE A 245 -6.66 -6.71 13.09
CA ILE A 245 -7.82 -5.92 13.50
C ILE A 245 -9.00 -6.47 12.74
N GLU A 246 -9.96 -6.98 13.49
CA GLU A 246 -11.21 -7.48 12.94
C GLU A 246 -11.97 -6.32 12.29
N MET A 247 -11.90 -6.24 10.98
CA MET A 247 -12.67 -5.29 10.17
C MET A 247 -13.23 -5.99 8.94
N GLU A 248 -14.51 -5.74 8.69
CA GLU A 248 -15.19 -6.28 7.53
C GLU A 248 -14.44 -5.94 6.23
N GLY A 249 -14.05 -7.00 5.49
CA GLY A 249 -13.40 -6.89 4.19
C GLY A 249 -11.98 -6.37 4.21
N PHE A 250 -11.25 -6.51 5.33
CA PHE A 250 -9.85 -6.10 5.43
C PHE A 250 -8.99 -7.22 6.02
N ASP A 251 -8.20 -7.86 5.18
CA ASP A 251 -7.29 -8.95 5.56
C ASP A 251 -5.84 -8.47 5.51
N SER A 252 -5.41 -7.74 6.54
CA SER A 252 -4.01 -7.32 6.66
C SER A 252 -3.58 -7.17 8.12
N LYS A 253 -2.36 -7.58 8.39
CA LYS A 253 -1.66 -7.24 9.64
C LYS A 253 -1.14 -5.81 9.50
N LEU A 254 -1.31 -4.99 10.53
CA LEU A 254 -1.00 -3.58 10.49
C LEU A 254 0.19 -3.22 11.39
N ILE A 255 0.91 -2.17 10.99
CA ILE A 255 1.83 -1.45 11.85
C ILE A 255 0.99 -0.51 12.72
N GLN A 256 1.13 -0.60 14.04
CA GLN A 256 0.56 0.37 14.97
C GLN A 256 1.61 1.42 15.31
N THR A 257 1.22 2.70 15.30
CA THR A 257 2.07 3.84 15.68
C THR A 257 1.32 4.80 16.59
N ASN A 258 2.03 5.60 17.37
CA ASN A 258 1.48 6.74 18.10
C ASN A 258 1.64 8.07 17.34
N ALA A 259 2.25 8.06 16.15
CA ALA A 259 2.15 9.20 15.23
C ALA A 259 0.68 9.48 14.92
N ALA A 260 0.27 10.75 14.91
CA ALA A 260 -1.13 11.12 14.70
C ALA A 260 -1.55 10.81 13.26
N ILE A 261 -2.42 9.82 13.08
CA ILE A 261 -3.07 9.47 11.81
C ILE A 261 -4.53 9.91 11.92
N ASN A 262 -4.94 10.84 11.07
CA ASN A 262 -6.26 11.46 11.05
C ASN A 262 -6.88 11.41 9.65
N PRO A 263 -8.20 11.66 9.48
CA PRO A 263 -8.82 11.81 8.18
C PRO A 263 -8.03 12.79 7.28
N GLY A 264 -7.74 12.36 6.05
CA GLY A 264 -6.86 13.03 5.09
C GLY A 264 -5.44 12.46 5.03
N ASN A 265 -4.89 11.85 6.08
CA ASN A 265 -3.61 11.14 6.01
C ASN A 265 -3.71 9.76 5.38
N SER A 266 -4.93 9.18 5.24
CA SER A 266 -5.16 7.91 4.53
C SER A 266 -4.54 7.93 3.14
N GLY A 267 -3.80 6.87 2.80
CA GLY A 267 -3.06 6.75 1.55
C GLY A 267 -1.71 7.47 1.55
N GLY A 268 -1.40 8.26 2.59
CA GLY A 268 -0.10 8.91 2.78
C GLY A 268 0.98 7.97 3.32
N ALA A 269 2.19 8.49 3.42
CA ALA A 269 3.38 7.71 3.77
C ALA A 269 3.60 7.61 5.28
N LEU A 270 3.93 6.40 5.77
CA LEU A 270 4.67 6.19 7.00
C LEU A 270 6.13 5.93 6.63
N LEU A 271 7.04 6.74 7.16
CA LEU A 271 8.47 6.73 6.82
C LEU A 271 9.31 6.27 8.02
N ASN A 272 10.44 5.65 7.74
CA ASN A 272 11.52 5.48 8.72
C ASN A 272 12.43 6.72 8.75
N ILE A 273 13.43 6.71 9.63
CA ILE A 273 14.40 7.81 9.78
C ILE A 273 15.35 7.99 8.57
N ARG A 274 15.32 7.09 7.59
CA ARG A 274 16.03 7.23 6.31
C ARG A 274 15.16 7.89 5.22
N GLY A 275 13.89 8.18 5.53
CA GLY A 275 12.90 8.72 4.58
C GLY A 275 12.36 7.67 3.59
N GLU A 276 12.52 6.38 3.90
CA GLU A 276 11.97 5.27 3.12
C GLU A 276 10.54 4.97 3.58
N VAL A 277 9.65 4.66 2.64
CA VAL A 277 8.26 4.30 2.94
C VAL A 277 8.22 2.88 3.51
N ILE A 278 7.80 2.75 4.75
CA ILE A 278 7.64 1.48 5.48
C ILE A 278 6.17 1.08 5.64
N GLY A 279 5.25 1.99 5.33
CA GLY A 279 3.82 1.71 5.37
C GLY A 279 2.98 2.78 4.69
N ILE A 280 1.72 2.42 4.41
CA ILE A 280 0.69 3.30 3.88
C ILE A 280 -0.30 3.59 5.01
N ASN A 281 -0.42 4.86 5.41
CA ASN A 281 -1.30 5.27 6.51
C ASN A 281 -2.76 4.94 6.18
N THR A 282 -3.53 4.42 7.15
CA THR A 282 -4.96 4.17 6.98
C THR A 282 -5.77 4.59 8.21
N VAL A 283 -6.88 5.32 8.00
CA VAL A 283 -7.83 5.70 9.06
C VAL A 283 -9.06 4.79 9.09
N LYS A 284 -9.22 3.87 8.12
CA LYS A 284 -10.35 2.93 8.07
C LYS A 284 -10.54 2.19 9.39
N VAL A 285 -9.43 1.94 10.10
CA VAL A 285 -9.36 1.25 11.39
C VAL A 285 -9.79 2.12 12.59
N ASN A 286 -9.82 3.44 12.45
CA ASN A 286 -10.07 4.35 13.57
C ASN A 286 -11.55 4.56 13.93
N ALA A 287 -12.50 3.78 13.37
CA ALA A 287 -13.93 3.92 13.66
C ALA A 287 -14.30 3.71 15.14
N SER A 288 -13.39 3.08 15.93
CA SER A 288 -13.49 2.97 17.40
C SER A 288 -12.36 3.72 18.10
N ALA A 289 -11.93 4.87 17.57
CA ALA A 289 -10.71 5.59 17.89
C ALA A 289 -10.40 5.66 19.40
N VAL A 290 -9.38 4.94 19.80
CA VAL A 290 -8.66 5.23 21.03
C VAL A 290 -7.61 6.29 20.67
N GLU A 291 -7.67 7.43 21.33
CA GLU A 291 -6.74 8.54 21.13
C GLU A 291 -5.28 8.05 21.28
N GLY A 292 -4.41 8.42 20.32
CA GLY A 292 -3.00 8.03 20.33
C GLY A 292 -2.67 6.68 19.67
N MET A 293 -3.60 6.07 18.91
CA MET A 293 -3.32 4.89 18.08
C MET A 293 -3.56 5.21 16.61
N GLY A 294 -2.51 5.11 15.81
CA GLY A 294 -2.54 5.19 14.35
C GLY A 294 -2.15 3.85 13.74
N TYR A 295 -2.55 3.63 12.50
CA TYR A 295 -2.28 2.39 11.79
C TYR A 295 -1.76 2.64 10.38
N ALA A 296 -0.90 1.74 9.90
CA ALA A 296 -0.42 1.74 8.53
C ALA A 296 -0.34 0.31 7.99
N ILE A 297 -0.61 0.15 6.70
CA ILE A 297 -0.45 -1.11 5.96
C ILE A 297 1.04 -1.30 5.72
N PRO A 298 1.66 -2.44 6.13
CA PRO A 298 3.08 -2.70 5.91
C PRO A 298 3.43 -2.70 4.43
N ILE A 299 4.48 -2.00 4.04
CA ILE A 299 4.82 -1.86 2.61
C ILE A 299 5.30 -3.18 2.00
N SER A 300 6.02 -4.03 2.76
CA SER A 300 6.52 -5.33 2.29
C SER A 300 5.39 -6.27 1.89
N ASP A 301 4.27 -6.26 2.63
CA ASP A 301 3.12 -7.13 2.38
C ASP A 301 2.39 -6.79 1.06
N VAL A 302 2.56 -5.56 0.56
CA VAL A 302 1.75 -5.02 -0.55
C VAL A 302 2.57 -4.60 -1.77
N THR A 303 3.89 -4.70 -1.72
CA THR A 303 4.78 -4.28 -2.82
C THR A 303 4.47 -5.02 -4.13
N ASP A 304 4.22 -6.32 -4.09
CA ASP A 304 3.89 -7.12 -5.27
C ASP A 304 2.51 -6.72 -5.84
N ILE A 305 1.53 -6.45 -4.98
CA ILE A 305 0.20 -5.96 -5.39
C ILE A 305 0.34 -4.60 -6.06
N ILE A 306 1.07 -3.66 -5.44
CA ILE A 306 1.33 -2.33 -6.02
C ILE A 306 1.97 -2.49 -7.41
N THR A 307 2.99 -3.34 -7.54
CA THR A 307 3.67 -3.60 -8.82
C THR A 307 2.70 -4.19 -9.85
N GLY A 308 1.85 -5.12 -9.46
CA GLY A 308 0.79 -5.69 -10.30
C GLY A 308 -0.18 -4.62 -10.81
N LEU A 309 -0.69 -3.77 -9.89
CA LEU A 309 -1.61 -2.68 -10.23
C LEU A 309 -0.97 -1.62 -11.13
N MET A 310 0.31 -1.27 -10.90
CA MET A 310 1.07 -0.32 -11.75
C MET A 310 1.20 -0.80 -13.19
N ASN A 311 1.22 -2.10 -13.43
CA ASN A 311 1.38 -2.69 -14.75
C ASN A 311 0.06 -2.95 -15.49
N LYS A 312 -1.10 -2.72 -14.85
CA LYS A 312 -2.41 -2.78 -15.51
C LYS A 312 -2.56 -1.67 -16.55
N GLU A 313 -3.42 -1.87 -17.53
CA GLU A 313 -3.85 -0.81 -18.43
C GLU A 313 -4.79 0.15 -17.69
N THR A 314 -4.54 1.46 -17.80
CA THR A 314 -5.43 2.47 -17.23
C THR A 314 -6.71 2.52 -18.03
N ARG A 315 -7.83 2.17 -17.41
CA ARG A 315 -9.16 2.17 -18.01
C ARG A 315 -9.99 3.37 -17.55
N THR A 316 -10.92 3.78 -18.35
CA THR A 316 -11.96 4.76 -17.97
C THR A 316 -13.27 4.03 -17.75
N GLN A 317 -14.08 4.51 -16.81
CA GLN A 317 -15.39 3.93 -16.57
C GLN A 317 -16.24 3.94 -17.85
N VAL A 318 -16.90 2.81 -18.09
CA VAL A 318 -17.77 2.62 -19.25
C VAL A 318 -19.15 3.20 -18.94
N PRO A 319 -19.77 3.98 -19.87
CA PRO A 319 -21.15 4.41 -19.72
C PRO A 319 -22.08 3.22 -19.38
N GLU A 320 -23.01 3.41 -18.46
CA GLU A 320 -23.86 2.34 -17.92
C GLU A 320 -24.52 1.45 -19.01
N ALA A 321 -25.01 2.06 -20.08
CA ALA A 321 -25.62 1.33 -21.20
C ALA A 321 -24.65 0.41 -21.99
N GLN A 322 -23.35 0.50 -21.74
CA GLN A 322 -22.33 -0.29 -22.42
C GLN A 322 -21.55 -1.20 -21.45
N ARG A 323 -21.90 -1.15 -20.14
CA ARG A 323 -21.22 -1.96 -19.12
C ARG A 323 -21.53 -3.44 -19.32
N GLY A 324 -20.51 -4.25 -19.14
CA GLY A 324 -20.63 -5.68 -19.16
C GLY A 324 -21.01 -6.25 -17.79
N TYR A 325 -21.80 -7.33 -17.81
CA TYR A 325 -22.27 -8.03 -16.62
C TYR A 325 -21.84 -9.49 -16.69
N ILE A 326 -21.52 -10.07 -15.53
CA ILE A 326 -21.19 -11.50 -15.44
C ILE A 326 -22.45 -12.40 -15.38
N GLY A 327 -23.60 -11.85 -14.99
CA GLY A 327 -24.87 -12.58 -14.94
C GLY A 327 -25.03 -13.43 -13.69
N ILE A 328 -24.87 -12.83 -12.50
CA ILE A 328 -25.13 -13.47 -11.20
C ILE A 328 -26.00 -12.60 -10.31
N GLU A 329 -26.64 -13.24 -9.32
CA GLU A 329 -27.05 -12.63 -8.06
C GLU A 329 -26.10 -13.10 -6.98
N GLY A 330 -25.60 -12.20 -6.15
CA GLY A 330 -24.61 -12.50 -5.11
C GLY A 330 -24.98 -11.90 -3.77
N THR A 331 -24.37 -12.44 -2.72
CA THR A 331 -24.46 -11.96 -1.34
C THR A 331 -23.05 -11.86 -0.78
N ASN A 332 -22.74 -10.85 -0.01
CA ASN A 332 -21.43 -10.71 0.60
C ASN A 332 -21.19 -11.81 1.64
N VAL A 333 -19.99 -12.36 1.64
CA VAL A 333 -19.45 -13.17 2.72
C VAL A 333 -18.45 -12.29 3.45
N ASP A 334 -18.91 -11.72 4.56
CA ASP A 334 -18.09 -10.91 5.45
C ASP A 334 -17.23 -11.78 6.38
N SER A 335 -16.32 -11.19 7.17
CA SER A 335 -15.45 -11.90 8.11
C SER A 335 -16.26 -12.72 9.13
N GLN A 336 -17.37 -12.19 9.63
CA GLN A 336 -18.22 -12.90 10.58
C GLN A 336 -18.85 -14.15 9.94
N SER A 337 -19.35 -14.05 8.70
CA SER A 337 -19.91 -15.18 7.93
C SER A 337 -18.82 -16.19 7.58
N SER A 338 -17.62 -15.68 7.22
CA SER A 338 -16.44 -16.51 6.92
C SER A 338 -16.08 -17.38 8.12
N GLU A 339 -15.93 -16.81 9.30
CA GLU A 339 -15.63 -17.54 10.53
C GLU A 339 -16.74 -18.53 10.91
N GLN A 340 -18.00 -18.10 10.83
CA GLN A 340 -19.15 -18.91 11.24
C GLN A 340 -19.37 -20.14 10.34
N PHE A 341 -19.15 -20.01 9.04
CA PHE A 341 -19.48 -21.04 8.05
C PHE A 341 -18.25 -21.68 7.42
N GLY A 342 -17.03 -21.22 7.73
CA GLY A 342 -15.79 -21.71 7.13
C GLY A 342 -15.71 -21.40 5.62
N MET A 343 -16.25 -20.24 5.19
CA MET A 343 -16.30 -19.83 3.78
C MET A 343 -15.25 -18.75 3.51
N PRO A 344 -14.62 -18.71 2.32
CA PRO A 344 -13.80 -17.55 1.92
C PRO A 344 -14.61 -16.25 1.92
N GLU A 345 -13.97 -15.14 2.33
CA GLU A 345 -14.56 -13.80 2.15
C GLU A 345 -14.70 -13.46 0.67
N GLY A 346 -15.75 -12.72 0.30
CA GLY A 346 -16.01 -12.34 -1.08
C GLY A 346 -17.50 -12.33 -1.45
N VAL A 347 -17.80 -12.60 -2.70
CA VAL A 347 -19.16 -12.60 -3.24
C VAL A 347 -19.67 -14.05 -3.43
N TYR A 348 -20.55 -14.50 -2.55
CA TYR A 348 -21.24 -15.78 -2.69
C TYR A 348 -22.28 -15.72 -3.80
N VAL A 349 -22.17 -16.61 -4.79
CA VAL A 349 -23.10 -16.73 -5.91
C VAL A 349 -24.36 -17.45 -5.44
N SER A 350 -25.45 -16.70 -5.23
CA SER A 350 -26.75 -17.21 -4.82
C SER A 350 -27.56 -17.74 -6.01
N ARG A 351 -27.40 -17.11 -7.18
CA ARG A 351 -28.04 -17.50 -8.44
C ARG A 351 -27.15 -17.13 -9.63
N VAL A 352 -27.17 -17.96 -10.67
CA VAL A 352 -26.56 -17.67 -11.98
C VAL A 352 -27.69 -17.47 -12.99
N MET A 353 -27.56 -16.44 -13.81
CA MET A 353 -28.54 -16.10 -14.85
C MET A 353 -28.33 -16.97 -16.09
N GLU A 354 -29.44 -17.47 -16.67
CA GLU A 354 -29.39 -18.23 -17.93
C GLU A 354 -28.82 -17.37 -19.07
N ASN A 355 -27.95 -17.96 -19.87
CA ASN A 355 -27.20 -17.29 -20.97
C ASN A 355 -26.20 -16.20 -20.52
N GLY A 356 -25.98 -16.04 -19.21
CA GLY A 356 -24.97 -15.15 -18.66
C GLY A 356 -23.54 -15.62 -18.92
N GLY A 357 -22.58 -14.70 -18.69
CA GLY A 357 -21.14 -15.02 -18.80
C GLY A 357 -20.73 -16.06 -17.78
N ALA A 358 -21.19 -15.94 -16.53
CA ALA A 358 -20.89 -16.85 -15.43
C ALA A 358 -21.37 -18.30 -15.72
N GLU A 359 -22.59 -18.46 -16.26
CA GLU A 359 -23.09 -19.78 -16.64
C GLU A 359 -22.21 -20.46 -17.69
N LYS A 360 -21.87 -19.71 -18.75
CA LYS A 360 -21.01 -20.21 -19.85
C LYS A 360 -19.60 -20.56 -19.38
N ALA A 361 -19.11 -19.86 -18.36
CA ALA A 361 -17.82 -20.09 -17.73
C ALA A 361 -17.84 -21.23 -16.70
N GLY A 362 -19.01 -21.83 -16.42
CA GLY A 362 -19.16 -22.94 -15.48
C GLY A 362 -19.20 -22.52 -14.01
N ILE A 363 -19.42 -21.24 -13.72
CA ILE A 363 -19.68 -20.76 -12.37
C ILE A 363 -21.11 -21.21 -11.99
N THR A 364 -21.27 -21.72 -10.78
CA THR A 364 -22.54 -22.25 -10.27
C THR A 364 -22.91 -21.62 -8.94
N LYS A 365 -24.17 -21.77 -8.53
CA LYS A 365 -24.58 -21.44 -7.17
C LYS A 365 -23.69 -22.15 -6.15
N GLY A 366 -23.24 -21.42 -5.13
CA GLY A 366 -22.36 -21.90 -4.08
C GLY A 366 -20.89 -21.57 -4.30
N CYS A 367 -20.50 -21.11 -5.49
CA CYS A 367 -19.18 -20.52 -5.72
C CYS A 367 -19.04 -19.19 -5.00
N ILE A 368 -17.80 -18.79 -4.68
CA ILE A 368 -17.51 -17.49 -4.10
C ILE A 368 -16.48 -16.80 -5.01
N ILE A 369 -16.78 -15.57 -5.45
CA ILE A 369 -15.87 -14.75 -6.23
C ILE A 369 -15.02 -13.95 -5.24
N THR A 370 -13.70 -14.16 -5.30
CA THR A 370 -12.71 -13.54 -4.41
C THR A 370 -11.76 -12.60 -5.13
N GLY A 371 -11.81 -12.56 -6.48
CA GLY A 371 -10.95 -11.67 -7.26
C GLY A 371 -11.41 -11.47 -8.70
N ILE A 372 -10.90 -10.41 -9.31
CA ILE A 372 -11.05 -10.08 -10.74
C ILE A 372 -9.75 -9.48 -11.26
N GLU A 373 -9.24 -10.00 -12.39
CA GLU A 373 -8.00 -9.51 -13.03
C GLU A 373 -6.82 -9.41 -12.04
N GLY A 374 -6.70 -10.39 -11.13
CA GLY A 374 -5.65 -10.41 -10.10
C GLY A 374 -5.82 -9.38 -8.97
N SER A 375 -6.96 -8.68 -8.88
CA SER A 375 -7.32 -7.81 -7.75
C SER A 375 -8.28 -8.53 -6.82
N GLY A 376 -8.05 -8.40 -5.51
CA GLY A 376 -8.94 -8.97 -4.49
C GLY A 376 -10.31 -8.29 -4.45
N ILE A 377 -11.36 -9.09 -4.27
CA ILE A 377 -12.77 -8.67 -4.14
C ILE A 377 -13.31 -9.15 -2.81
N ASN A 378 -13.82 -8.25 -1.98
CA ASN A 378 -14.38 -8.57 -0.67
C ASN A 378 -15.91 -8.45 -0.59
N ASN A 379 -16.56 -7.80 -1.55
CA ASN A 379 -18.01 -7.62 -1.57
C ASN A 379 -18.55 -7.36 -2.97
N MET A 380 -19.89 -7.32 -3.10
CA MET A 380 -20.58 -7.06 -4.38
C MET A 380 -20.30 -5.66 -4.93
N GLU A 381 -20.14 -4.67 -4.06
CA GLU A 381 -19.88 -3.28 -4.47
C GLU A 381 -18.52 -3.18 -5.17
N SER A 382 -17.46 -3.76 -4.57
CA SER A 382 -16.12 -3.79 -5.17
C SER A 382 -16.09 -4.57 -6.49
N LEU A 383 -16.85 -5.68 -6.60
CA LEU A 383 -16.99 -6.43 -7.84
C LEU A 383 -17.68 -5.58 -8.93
N GLN A 384 -18.77 -4.89 -8.60
CA GLN A 384 -19.49 -4.02 -9.54
C GLN A 384 -18.64 -2.82 -9.96
N GLU A 385 -17.91 -2.22 -9.03
CA GLU A 385 -16.99 -1.13 -9.34
C GLU A 385 -15.92 -1.58 -10.35
N GLN A 386 -15.26 -2.71 -10.11
CA GLN A 386 -14.28 -3.25 -11.06
C GLN A 386 -14.90 -3.54 -12.43
N LEU A 387 -16.07 -4.15 -12.47
CA LEU A 387 -16.77 -4.44 -13.74
C LEU A 387 -17.20 -3.18 -14.48
N SER A 388 -17.35 -2.04 -13.80
CA SER A 388 -17.73 -0.77 -14.44
C SER A 388 -16.70 -0.26 -15.45
N TYR A 389 -15.51 -0.80 -15.47
CA TYR A 389 -14.43 -0.48 -16.42
C TYR A 389 -14.41 -1.39 -17.66
N TYR A 390 -15.35 -2.35 -17.77
CA TYR A 390 -15.38 -3.34 -18.86
C TYR A 390 -16.67 -3.27 -19.64
N ARG A 391 -16.56 -3.46 -20.96
CA ARG A 391 -17.69 -3.41 -21.90
C ARG A 391 -18.33 -4.78 -22.06
N ILE A 392 -19.56 -4.77 -22.56
CA ILE A 392 -20.22 -5.95 -23.10
C ILE A 392 -19.31 -6.59 -24.15
N GLY A 393 -19.11 -7.91 -24.05
CA GLY A 393 -18.30 -8.70 -24.96
C GLY A 393 -16.80 -8.78 -24.59
N GLU A 394 -16.31 -7.98 -23.64
CA GLU A 394 -14.96 -8.16 -23.09
C GLU A 394 -14.92 -9.40 -22.20
N THR A 395 -13.74 -10.01 -22.10
CA THR A 395 -13.50 -11.15 -21.20
C THR A 395 -12.68 -10.68 -20.02
N VAL A 396 -13.07 -11.10 -18.81
CA VAL A 396 -12.36 -10.86 -17.57
C VAL A 396 -12.02 -12.18 -16.91
N THR A 397 -10.87 -12.26 -16.25
CA THR A 397 -10.46 -13.41 -15.46
C THR A 397 -10.92 -13.22 -14.02
N LEU A 398 -11.80 -14.11 -13.53
CA LEU A 398 -12.26 -14.12 -12.14
C LEU A 398 -11.50 -15.15 -11.32
N THR A 399 -11.10 -14.80 -10.10
CA THR A 399 -10.67 -15.76 -9.07
C THR A 399 -11.92 -16.27 -8.37
N VAL A 400 -12.19 -17.58 -8.48
CA VAL A 400 -13.42 -18.20 -8.00
C VAL A 400 -13.11 -19.39 -7.11
N GLN A 401 -13.71 -19.41 -5.95
CA GLN A 401 -13.68 -20.51 -4.99
C GLN A 401 -14.85 -21.46 -5.27
N PHE A 402 -14.55 -22.67 -5.71
CA PHE A 402 -15.53 -23.70 -6.00
C PHE A 402 -15.74 -24.61 -4.79
N PRO A 403 -16.98 -24.91 -4.36
CA PRO A 403 -17.22 -25.81 -3.24
C PRO A 403 -16.70 -27.22 -3.57
N ALA A 404 -15.84 -27.77 -2.69
CA ALA A 404 -15.24 -29.08 -2.81
C ALA A 404 -15.92 -30.14 -1.93
N GLY A 405 -16.93 -29.77 -1.14
CA GLY A 405 -17.60 -30.59 -0.15
C GLY A 405 -16.99 -30.44 1.25
N GLN A 406 -17.77 -30.82 2.28
CA GLN A 406 -17.38 -30.73 3.69
C GLN A 406 -16.95 -29.31 4.18
N GLY A 407 -17.38 -28.25 3.48
CA GLY A 407 -17.00 -26.87 3.82
C GLY A 407 -15.67 -26.41 3.21
N GLU A 408 -15.02 -27.25 2.40
CA GLU A 408 -13.79 -26.88 1.69
C GLU A 408 -14.09 -26.22 0.34
N TYR A 409 -13.18 -25.36 -0.10
CA TYR A 409 -13.23 -24.66 -1.37
C TYR A 409 -11.93 -24.84 -2.15
N ASN A 410 -12.04 -24.91 -3.48
CA ASN A 410 -10.90 -24.95 -4.40
C ASN A 410 -10.87 -23.69 -5.25
N GLU A 411 -9.77 -22.97 -5.18
CA GLU A 411 -9.55 -21.78 -5.99
C GLU A 411 -9.25 -22.12 -7.44
N LYS A 412 -9.83 -21.37 -8.36
CA LYS A 412 -9.56 -21.44 -9.80
C LYS A 412 -9.73 -20.07 -10.44
N GLU A 413 -8.87 -19.78 -11.41
CA GLU A 413 -9.10 -18.69 -12.36
C GLU A 413 -10.05 -19.13 -13.46
N VAL A 414 -11.02 -18.29 -13.78
CA VAL A 414 -12.07 -18.56 -14.76
C VAL A 414 -12.27 -17.33 -15.65
N ASP A 415 -12.10 -17.53 -16.96
CA ASP A 415 -12.38 -16.49 -17.95
C ASP A 415 -13.87 -16.35 -18.21
N VAL A 416 -14.41 -15.16 -17.99
CA VAL A 416 -15.84 -14.85 -18.13
C VAL A 416 -16.02 -13.77 -19.18
N THR A 417 -16.71 -14.10 -20.29
CA THR A 417 -17.12 -13.09 -21.28
C THR A 417 -18.37 -12.37 -20.77
N LEU A 418 -18.26 -11.04 -20.67
CA LEU A 418 -19.32 -10.18 -20.14
C LEU A 418 -20.48 -10.06 -21.13
N THR A 419 -21.69 -10.06 -20.61
CA THR A 419 -22.94 -9.97 -21.37
C THR A 419 -23.67 -8.67 -21.08
N GLU A 420 -24.77 -8.41 -21.79
CA GLU A 420 -25.75 -7.40 -21.41
C GLU A 420 -26.37 -7.75 -20.04
N GLN A 421 -26.93 -6.74 -19.39
CA GLN A 421 -27.69 -6.96 -18.16
C GLN A 421 -28.89 -7.89 -18.44
N LEU A 422 -28.92 -9.02 -17.77
CA LEU A 422 -30.01 -9.99 -17.85
C LEU A 422 -31.04 -9.69 -16.77
N SER A 423 -32.33 -9.79 -17.12
CA SER A 423 -33.45 -9.53 -16.20
C SER A 423 -33.95 -10.82 -15.52
#